data_80af3d9bf465a75f4c2fddcd9c7df24c
#
_entry.id   80af3d9bf465a75f4c2fddcd9c7df24c
#
_cell.length_a   1.000
_cell.length_b   1.000
_cell.length_c   1.000
_cell.angle_alpha   90.00
_cell.angle_beta   90.00
_cell.angle_gamma   90.00
#
_symmetry.space_group_name_H-M   'P 1'
#
loop_
_entity.id
_entity.type
_entity.pdbx_description
1 polymer ?
#
loop_
_entity_poly.entity_id
_entity_poly.type
_entity_poly.pdbx_seq_one_letter_code
_entity_poly.pdbx_strand_id
1 'polypeptide(L)' 'MFAYTKTILERVSFDPLLFCKELEKALKVLLPYEIEQLTEWLLSFTDEKPELRQCLIYVNK' A
#
# COMPACT_ATOMS: atom_id res chain seq x y z
N MET A 1 -5.56 -11.54 6.14
CA MET A 1 -5.02 -11.00 4.87
C MET A 1 -4.47 -9.58 4.99
N PHE A 2 -5.17 -8.72 5.74
CA PHE A 2 -4.72 -7.33 5.87
C PHE A 2 -3.34 -7.22 6.52
N ALA A 3 -3.14 -7.93 7.64
CA ALA A 3 -1.85 -7.89 8.32
C ALA A 3 -0.73 -8.45 7.46
N TYR A 4 -1.04 -9.49 6.70
CA TYR A 4 -0.07 -10.09 5.78
C TYR A 4 0.31 -9.10 4.68
N THR A 5 -0.69 -8.40 4.16
CA THR A 5 -0.48 -7.39 3.12
C THR A 5 0.48 -6.30 3.61
N LYS A 6 0.27 -5.81 4.83
CA LYS A 6 1.14 -4.79 5.40
C LYS A 6 2.58 -5.27 5.52
N THR A 7 2.74 -6.53 5.94
CA THR A 7 4.07 -7.11 6.07
C THR A 7 4.79 -7.15 4.73
N ILE A 8 4.08 -7.57 3.68
CA ILE A 8 4.67 -7.62 2.34
C ILE A 8 5.05 -6.21 1.86
N LEU A 9 4.16 -5.25 2.05
CA LEU A 9 4.41 -3.88 1.62
C LEU A 9 5.62 -3.29 2.33
N GLU A 10 5.78 -3.57 3.61
CA GLU A 10 6.94 -3.12 4.35
C GLU A 10 8.23 -3.72 3.80
N ARG A 11 8.18 -4.98 3.40
CA ARG A 11 9.36 -5.66 2.87
C ARG A 11 9.80 -5.12 1.52
N VAL A 12 8.85 -4.67 0.69
CA VAL A 12 9.17 -4.16 -0.64
C VAL A 12 9.26 -2.64 -0.66
N SER A 13 9.23 -2.00 0.48
CA SER A 13 9.26 -0.54 0.55
C SER A 13 10.57 0.06 0.04
N PHE A 14 11.62 -0.73 -0.06
CA PHE A 14 12.90 -0.28 -0.59
C PHE A 14 12.86 -0.04 -2.11
N ASP A 15 11.85 -0.60 -2.79
CA ASP A 15 11.71 -0.50 -4.24
C ASP A 15 10.32 0.06 -4.57
N PRO A 16 10.23 1.34 -4.94
CA PRO A 16 8.92 1.95 -5.22
C PRO A 16 8.12 1.24 -6.30
N LEU A 17 8.77 0.76 -7.34
CA LEU A 17 8.06 0.05 -8.41
C LEU A 17 7.45 -1.26 -7.90
N LEU A 18 8.22 -1.99 -7.13
CA LEU A 18 7.73 -3.24 -6.56
C LEU A 18 6.64 -2.98 -5.53
N PHE A 19 6.81 -1.92 -4.74
CA PHE A 19 5.81 -1.52 -3.77
C PHE A 19 4.48 -1.22 -4.46
N CYS A 20 4.51 -0.46 -5.55
CA CYS A 20 3.30 -0.14 -6.31
C CYS A 20 2.63 -1.41 -6.85
N LYS A 21 3.43 -2.35 -7.36
CA LYS A 21 2.89 -3.60 -7.89
C LYS A 21 2.19 -4.41 -6.83
N GLU A 22 2.81 -4.55 -5.67
CA GLU A 22 2.22 -5.31 -4.58
C GLU A 22 0.98 -4.63 -4.04
N LEU A 23 0.98 -3.31 -3.98
CA LEU A 23 -0.17 -2.56 -3.55
C LEU A 23 -1.34 -2.76 -4.51
N GLU A 24 -1.07 -2.69 -5.81
CA GLU A 24 -2.10 -2.90 -6.82
C GLU A 24 -2.72 -4.27 -6.69
N LYS A 25 -1.91 -5.30 -6.49
CA LYS A 25 -2.40 -6.66 -6.30
C LYS A 25 -3.29 -6.76 -5.06
N ALA A 26 -2.87 -6.13 -3.99
CA ALA A 26 -3.63 -6.16 -2.74
C ALA A 26 -5.00 -5.51 -2.91
N LEU A 27 -5.06 -4.41 -3.65
CA LEU A 27 -6.33 -3.71 -3.87
C LEU A 27 -7.34 -4.55 -4.63
N LYS A 28 -6.88 -5.57 -5.34
CA LYS A 28 -7.78 -6.45 -6.09
C LYS A 28 -8.37 -7.56 -5.22
N VAL A 29 -7.75 -7.86 -4.09
CA VAL A 29 -8.20 -8.97 -3.24
C VAL A 29 -8.75 -8.53 -1.89
N LEU A 30 -8.46 -7.31 -1.47
CA LEU A 30 -8.95 -6.83 -0.17
C LEU A 30 -10.41 -6.37 -0.26
N LEU A 31 -11.11 -6.52 0.85
CA LEU A 31 -12.47 -6.02 0.96
C LEU A 31 -12.47 -4.51 1.11
N PRO A 32 -13.58 -3.82 0.76
CA PRO A 32 -13.60 -2.35 0.83
C PRO A 32 -13.18 -1.78 2.17
N TYR A 33 -13.62 -2.35 3.28
CA TYR A 33 -13.26 -1.83 4.60
C TYR A 33 -11.76 -2.06 4.89
N GLU A 34 -11.20 -3.12 4.33
CA GLU A 34 -9.77 -3.37 4.48
C GLU A 34 -8.96 -2.37 3.68
N ILE A 35 -9.47 -1.99 2.51
CA ILE A 35 -8.82 -1.00 1.68
C ILE A 35 -8.78 0.35 2.39
N GLU A 36 -9.85 0.71 3.09
CA GLU A 36 -9.89 1.94 3.86
C GLU A 36 -8.82 1.93 4.96
N GLN A 37 -8.72 0.83 5.67
CA GLN A 37 -7.72 0.69 6.72
C GLN A 37 -6.31 0.75 6.15
N LEU A 38 -6.11 0.10 5.00
CA LEU A 38 -4.82 0.11 4.34
C LEU A 38 -4.46 1.53 3.89
N THR A 39 -5.43 2.27 3.40
CA THR A 39 -5.20 3.64 2.94
C THR A 39 -4.71 4.52 4.10
N GLU A 40 -5.35 4.41 5.27
CA GLU A 40 -4.92 5.17 6.43
C GLU A 40 -3.49 4.81 6.84
N TRP A 41 -3.19 3.52 6.82
CA TRP A 41 -1.84 3.07 7.14
C TRP A 41 -0.83 3.60 6.13
N LEU A 42 -1.19 3.59 4.85
CA LEU A 42 -0.32 4.07 3.78
C LEU A 42 -0.01 5.55 3.89
N LEU A 43 -1.01 6.35 4.27
CA LEU A 43 -0.80 7.77 4.43
C LEU A 43 0.27 8.04 5.49
N SER A 44 0.23 7.28 6.57
CA SER A 44 1.20 7.39 7.64
C SER A 44 2.56 6.85 7.21
N PHE A 45 2.55 5.70 6.54
CA PHE A 45 3.77 5.02 6.13
C PHE A 45 4.55 5.83 5.09
N THR A 46 3.83 6.37 4.09
CA THR A 46 4.48 7.11 3.01
C THR A 46 4.86 8.52 3.43
N ASP A 47 4.35 8.98 4.57
CA ASP A 47 4.76 10.27 5.11
C ASP A 47 6.25 10.24 5.46
N GLU A 48 6.74 9.09 5.88
CA GLU A 48 8.15 8.90 6.18
C GLU A 48 8.96 8.48 4.95
N LYS A 49 8.28 8.04 3.90
CA LYS A 49 8.92 7.58 2.66
C LYS A 49 8.25 8.23 1.47
N PRO A 50 8.56 9.51 1.21
CA PRO A 50 7.88 10.27 0.15
C PRO A 50 7.93 9.62 -1.23
N GLU A 51 8.98 8.86 -1.52
CA GLU A 51 9.13 8.21 -2.83
C GLU A 51 8.03 7.17 -3.08
N LEU A 52 7.34 6.71 -2.02
CA LEU A 52 6.27 5.73 -2.18
C LEU A 52 4.91 6.39 -2.38
N ARG A 53 4.82 7.70 -2.20
CA ARG A 53 3.53 8.39 -2.31
C ARG A 53 2.95 8.31 -3.70
N GLN A 54 3.78 8.15 -4.71
CA GLN A 54 3.30 8.01 -6.08
C GLN A 54 2.40 6.78 -6.25
N CYS A 55 2.56 5.79 -5.37
CA CYS A 55 1.74 4.58 -5.43
C CYS A 55 0.32 4.81 -4.92
N LEU A 56 0.08 5.91 -4.23
CA LEU A 56 -1.24 6.19 -3.68
C LEU A 56 -2.28 6.49 -4.76
N ILE A 57 -1.85 6.77 -5.98
CA ILE A 57 -2.79 7.01 -7.08
C ILE A 57 -3.64 5.77 -7.34
N TYR A 58 -3.14 4.58 -7.01
CA TYR A 58 -3.90 3.34 -7.19
C TYR A 58 -5.02 3.22 -6.16
N VAL A 59 -4.91 3.94 -5.06
CA VAL A 59 -5.88 3.88 -3.97
C VAL A 59 -6.93 4.98 -4.11
N ASN A 60 -6.55 6.12 -4.65
CA ASN A 60 -7.41 7.31 -4.72
C ASN A 60 -8.20 7.43 -6.01
N LYS A 61 -8.57 6.33 -6.60
CA LYS A 61 -9.35 6.35 -7.82
C LYS A 61 -10.82 6.57 -7.56
#